data_25aee7d56c942d910dc1dc94941fcb9c
#
_entry.id   25aee7d56c942d910dc1dc94941fcb9c
#
_cell.length_a   1.000
_cell.length_b   1.000
_cell.length_c   1.000
_cell.angle_alpha   90.00
_cell.angle_beta   90.00
_cell.angle_gamma   90.00
#
_symmetry.space_group_name_H-M   'P 1'
#
loop_
_entity.id
_entity.type
_entity.pdbx_description
1 polymer ?
#
loop_
_entity_poly.entity_id
_entity_poly.type
_entity_poly.pdbx_seq_one_letter_code
_entity_poly.pdbx_strand_id
1 'polypeptide(L)'
;MRLFSTVKVDGLSMAPTFIPGDVLYVRWFSRKGAKASSLKVNDIVILERDEQPGVFYIKRIVQIAAEGIWCKSENPKGTDSTTWGWLPPHSAKAKHLFRLKKAKREE
;
A
#
# COMPACT_ATOMS: atom_id res chain seq x y z
N MET A 1 -19.20 -7.88 -3.04
CA MET A 1 -17.91 -7.19 -2.88
C MET A 1 -16.96 -7.62 -3.98
N ARG A 2 -16.37 -6.66 -4.69
CA ARG A 2 -15.38 -7.01 -5.71
C ARG A 2 -14.08 -7.41 -5.03
N LEU A 3 -13.56 -8.58 -5.43
CA LEU A 3 -12.26 -9.03 -4.95
C LEU A 3 -11.12 -8.27 -5.63
N PHE A 4 -11.30 -7.94 -6.90
CA PHE A 4 -10.31 -7.21 -7.71
C PHE A 4 -10.88 -5.88 -8.18
N SER A 5 -10.04 -4.86 -8.22
CA SER A 5 -10.44 -3.58 -8.79
C SER A 5 -9.20 -2.76 -9.16
N THR A 6 -9.42 -1.56 -9.67
CA THR A 6 -8.34 -0.63 -9.97
C THR A 6 -8.29 0.47 -8.93
N VAL A 7 -7.10 0.97 -8.65
CA VAL A 7 -6.89 2.19 -7.87
C VAL A 7 -5.99 3.11 -8.66
N LYS A 8 -6.27 4.42 -8.59
CA LYS A 8 -5.46 5.44 -9.23
C LYS A 8 -4.52 6.03 -8.20
N VAL A 9 -3.25 6.10 -8.53
CA VAL A 9 -2.25 6.68 -7.65
C VAL A 9 -2.46 8.18 -7.54
N ASP A 10 -2.43 8.69 -6.31
CA ASP A 10 -2.46 10.09 -5.99
C ASP A 10 -1.31 10.38 -5.04
N GLY A 11 -0.65 11.51 -5.19
CA GLY A 11 0.51 11.85 -4.37
C GLY A 11 1.80 11.21 -4.86
N LEU A 12 2.90 11.55 -4.21
CA LEU A 12 4.26 11.22 -4.63
C LEU A 12 4.99 10.25 -3.72
N SER A 13 4.31 9.67 -2.71
CA SER A 13 4.99 8.86 -1.70
C SER A 13 5.68 7.62 -2.26
N MET A 14 5.23 7.12 -3.39
CA MET A 14 5.82 5.94 -4.06
C MET A 14 6.61 6.30 -5.32
N ALA A 15 6.88 7.58 -5.56
CA ALA A 15 7.71 8.00 -6.67
C ALA A 15 9.17 7.59 -6.41
N PRO A 16 9.93 7.19 -7.42
CA PRO A 16 9.55 7.15 -8.83
C PRO A 16 8.86 5.84 -9.27
N THR A 17 8.69 4.88 -8.37
CA THR A 17 8.08 3.58 -8.71
C THR A 17 6.66 3.77 -9.25
N PHE A 18 5.83 4.49 -8.50
CA PHE A 18 4.51 4.89 -8.93
C PHE A 18 4.37 6.40 -8.80
N ILE A 19 3.74 7.03 -9.78
CA ILE A 19 3.49 8.47 -9.79
C ILE A 19 2.00 8.75 -9.94
N PRO A 20 1.54 9.97 -9.58
CA PRO A 20 0.13 10.31 -9.74
C PRO A 20 -0.37 10.03 -11.16
N GLY A 21 -1.53 9.42 -11.25
CA GLY A 21 -2.14 9.03 -12.51
C GLY A 21 -1.85 7.59 -12.95
N ASP A 22 -0.87 6.92 -12.35
CA ASP A 22 -0.70 5.48 -12.56
C ASP A 22 -1.97 4.76 -12.08
N VAL A 23 -2.39 3.73 -12.80
CA VAL A 23 -3.54 2.92 -12.42
C VAL A 23 -3.04 1.52 -12.08
N LEU A 24 -3.34 1.08 -10.88
CA LEU A 24 -2.90 -0.21 -10.36
C LEU A 24 -4.07 -1.17 -10.30
N TYR A 25 -3.80 -2.43 -10.62
CA TYR A 25 -4.75 -3.51 -10.41
C TYR A 25 -4.45 -4.16 -9.08
N VAL A 26 -5.46 -4.26 -8.22
CA VAL A 26 -5.28 -4.72 -6.84
C VAL A 26 -6.29 -5.81 -6.50
N ARG A 27 -5.91 -6.64 -5.54
CA ARG A 27 -6.79 -7.63 -4.93
C ARG A 27 -7.10 -7.17 -3.52
N TRP A 28 -8.39 -7.00 -3.22
CA TRP A 28 -8.84 -6.62 -1.88
C TRP A 28 -8.86 -7.84 -0.97
N PHE A 29 -8.40 -7.66 0.24
CA PHE A 29 -8.57 -8.66 1.30
C PHE A 29 -9.99 -8.59 1.84
N SER A 30 -10.33 -9.41 2.85
CA SER A 30 -11.64 -9.33 3.47
C SER A 30 -11.86 -7.97 4.12
N ARG A 31 -13.10 -7.67 4.51
CA ARG A 31 -13.44 -6.41 5.20
C ARG A 31 -12.56 -6.15 6.42
N LYS A 32 -12.13 -7.21 7.09
CA LYS A 32 -11.29 -7.12 8.28
C LYS A 32 -9.82 -6.82 7.96
N GLY A 33 -9.48 -6.73 6.68
CA GLY A 33 -8.11 -6.56 6.23
C GLY A 33 -7.36 -7.87 6.16
N ALA A 34 -6.06 -7.80 5.85
CA ALA A 34 -5.23 -8.97 5.65
C ALA A 34 -4.89 -9.66 6.98
N LYS A 35 -4.67 -10.97 6.89
CA LYS A 35 -3.98 -11.72 7.94
C LYS A 35 -2.48 -11.70 7.64
N ALA A 36 -1.65 -11.79 8.67
CA ALA A 36 -0.19 -11.80 8.50
C ALA A 36 0.25 -12.88 7.51
N SER A 37 -0.40 -14.04 7.53
CA SER A 37 -0.07 -15.15 6.62
C SER A 37 -0.34 -14.85 5.15
N SER A 38 -1.11 -13.81 4.84
CA SER A 38 -1.42 -13.40 3.47
C SER A 38 -0.45 -12.34 2.94
N LEU A 39 0.51 -11.92 3.74
CA LEU A 39 1.42 -10.82 3.42
C LEU A 39 2.85 -11.32 3.35
N LYS A 40 3.64 -10.71 2.48
CA LYS A 40 5.06 -11.03 2.31
C LYS A 40 5.87 -9.74 2.26
N VAL A 41 7.13 -9.83 2.67
CA VAL A 41 8.09 -8.75 2.48
C VAL A 41 8.18 -8.45 0.98
N ASN A 42 8.24 -7.17 0.65
CA ASN A 42 8.21 -6.58 -0.70
C ASN A 42 6.82 -6.47 -1.32
N ASP A 43 5.77 -6.96 -0.68
CA ASP A 43 4.41 -6.67 -1.15
C ASP A 43 4.16 -5.17 -1.12
N ILE A 44 3.51 -4.67 -2.17
CA ILE A 44 2.99 -3.31 -2.20
C ILE A 44 1.51 -3.42 -1.87
N VAL A 45 1.10 -2.68 -0.85
CA VAL A 45 -0.25 -2.79 -0.29
C VAL A 45 -0.92 -1.43 -0.21
N ILE A 46 -2.25 -1.47 -0.22
CA ILE A 46 -3.09 -0.32 0.09
C ILE A 46 -3.36 -0.40 1.58
N LEU A 47 -2.95 0.64 2.31
CA LEU A 47 -3.09 0.72 3.76
C LEU A 47 -4.19 1.68 4.15
N GLU A 48 -4.95 1.29 5.16
CA GLU A 48 -5.86 2.19 5.88
C GLU A 48 -5.58 2.00 7.36
N ARG A 49 -5.07 3.04 8.01
CA ARG A 49 -4.76 2.98 9.44
C ARG A 49 -6.03 3.16 10.24
N ASP A 50 -6.12 2.45 11.36
CA ASP A 50 -7.28 2.58 12.28
C ASP A 50 -7.48 4.02 12.75
N GLU A 51 -6.39 4.77 12.88
CA GLU A 51 -6.39 6.16 13.34
C GLU A 51 -6.85 7.15 12.26
N GLN A 52 -6.90 6.72 10.99
CA GLN A 52 -7.29 7.57 9.87
C GLN A 52 -8.27 6.86 8.94
N PRO A 53 -9.48 6.56 9.41
CA PRO A 53 -10.47 5.90 8.56
C PRO A 53 -10.74 6.71 7.28
N GLY A 54 -10.81 6.01 6.16
CA GLY A 54 -11.08 6.62 4.85
C GLY A 54 -9.86 7.21 4.16
N VAL A 55 -8.69 7.19 4.79
CA VAL A 55 -7.45 7.66 4.17
C VAL A 55 -6.61 6.44 3.76
N PHE A 56 -6.32 6.32 2.48
CA PHE A 56 -5.60 5.18 1.92
C PHE A 56 -4.22 5.60 1.47
N TYR A 57 -3.25 4.75 1.78
CA TYR A 57 -1.86 4.93 1.38
C TYR A 57 -1.38 3.73 0.57
N ILE A 58 -0.45 3.95 -0.33
CA ILE A 58 0.25 2.87 -1.04
C ILE A 58 1.66 2.80 -0.48
N LYS A 59 2.03 1.65 0.09
CA LYS A 59 3.34 1.47 0.72
C LYS A 59 3.88 0.07 0.41
N ARG A 60 5.20 -0.09 0.57
CA ARG A 60 5.86 -1.39 0.46
C ARG A 60 6.10 -1.96 1.85
N ILE A 61 5.76 -3.23 2.05
CA ILE A 61 6.12 -3.96 3.26
C ILE A 61 7.60 -4.31 3.19
N VAL A 62 8.38 -3.86 4.17
CA VAL A 62 9.80 -4.15 4.22
C VAL A 62 10.18 -5.11 5.35
N GLN A 63 9.29 -5.30 6.32
CA GLN A 63 9.53 -6.24 7.42
C GLN A 63 8.20 -6.74 7.96
N ILE A 64 8.16 -8.03 8.32
CA ILE A 64 7.03 -8.66 9.00
C ILE A 64 7.58 -9.33 10.25
N ALA A 65 6.96 -9.07 11.39
CA ALA A 65 7.39 -9.59 12.68
C ALA A 65 6.16 -9.82 13.58
N ALA A 66 6.39 -10.30 14.80
CA ALA A 66 5.32 -10.48 15.77
C ALA A 66 4.59 -9.16 16.08
N GLU A 67 5.29 -8.04 16.00
CA GLU A 67 4.74 -6.70 16.23
C GLU A 67 3.81 -6.23 15.11
N GLY A 68 3.86 -6.85 13.93
CA GLY A 68 3.05 -6.49 12.79
C GLY A 68 3.86 -6.32 11.51
N ILE A 69 3.48 -5.34 10.70
CA ILE A 69 4.17 -5.03 9.45
C ILE A 69 4.81 -3.66 9.52
N TRP A 70 5.99 -3.55 8.92
CA TRP A 70 6.71 -2.28 8.78
C TRP A 70 6.68 -1.89 7.31
N CYS A 71 6.08 -0.74 7.02
CA CYS A 71 5.87 -0.28 5.65
C CYS A 71 6.66 0.98 5.38
N LYS A 72 7.20 1.11 4.18
CA LYS A 72 7.98 2.26 3.77
C LYS A 72 7.46 2.86 2.47
N SER A 73 7.57 4.19 2.39
CA SER A 73 7.45 4.93 1.15
C SER A 73 8.71 4.73 0.31
N GLU A 74 8.57 4.76 -1.01
CA GLU A 74 9.73 4.83 -1.91
C GLU A 74 10.33 6.24 -1.89
N ASN A 75 9.51 7.26 -1.70
CA ASN A 75 9.95 8.64 -1.62
C ASN A 75 10.30 8.98 -0.16
N PRO A 76 11.52 9.44 0.13
CA PRO A 76 11.91 9.77 1.52
C PRO A 76 11.04 10.83 2.19
N LYS A 77 10.34 11.65 1.42
CA LYS A 77 9.42 12.67 1.95
C LYS A 77 8.04 12.10 2.29
N GLY A 78 7.76 10.86 1.92
CA GLY A 78 6.48 10.22 2.23
C GLY A 78 6.39 9.83 3.69
N THR A 79 5.17 9.80 4.22
CA THR A 79 4.89 9.32 5.56
C THR A 79 4.76 7.79 5.54
N ASP A 80 5.36 7.12 6.49
CA ASP A 80 5.33 5.66 6.57
C ASP A 80 5.58 5.18 8.01
N SER A 81 5.97 3.91 8.18
CA SER A 81 6.20 3.32 9.50
C SER A 81 7.33 3.99 10.28
N THR A 82 8.21 4.76 9.63
CA THR A 82 9.19 5.55 10.39
C THR A 82 8.50 6.58 11.28
N THR A 83 7.31 7.03 10.90
CA THR A 83 6.46 7.91 11.69
C THR A 83 5.44 7.13 12.51
N TRP A 84 4.82 6.11 11.90
CA TRP A 84 3.68 5.40 12.51
C TRP A 84 4.08 4.23 13.41
N GLY A 85 5.30 3.68 13.22
CA GLY A 85 5.71 2.46 13.88
C GLY A 85 5.12 1.22 13.20
N TRP A 86 5.10 0.12 13.91
CA TRP A 86 4.52 -1.13 13.43
C TRP A 86 3.02 -0.98 13.22
N LEU A 87 2.53 -1.55 12.13
CA LEU A 87 1.09 -1.55 11.83
C LEU A 87 0.55 -2.97 11.99
N PRO A 88 -0.70 -3.11 12.48
CA PRO A 88 -1.31 -4.43 12.50
C PRO A 88 -1.51 -4.92 11.06
N PRO A 89 -1.42 -6.23 10.80
CA PRO A 89 -1.61 -6.75 9.44
C PRO A 89 -2.95 -6.34 8.81
N HIS A 90 -4.00 -6.18 9.60
CA HIS A 90 -5.32 -5.80 9.10
C HIS A 90 -5.36 -4.39 8.50
N SER A 91 -4.33 -3.57 8.73
CA SER A 91 -4.21 -2.27 8.06
C SER A 91 -4.00 -2.42 6.56
N ALA A 92 -3.48 -3.56 6.09
CA ALA A 92 -3.38 -3.83 4.67
C ALA A 92 -4.75 -4.26 4.14
N LYS A 93 -5.35 -3.42 3.30
CA LYS A 93 -6.70 -3.64 2.78
C LYS A 93 -6.68 -4.28 1.40
N ALA A 94 -5.64 -4.06 0.62
CA ALA A 94 -5.49 -4.63 -0.71
C ALA A 94 -4.02 -4.83 -1.03
N LYS A 95 -3.77 -5.75 -1.97
CA LYS A 95 -2.43 -6.05 -2.45
C LYS A 95 -2.33 -5.63 -3.91
N HIS A 96 -1.28 -4.91 -4.25
CA HIS A 96 -0.94 -4.57 -5.63
C HIS A 96 -0.55 -5.84 -6.40
N LEU A 97 -1.14 -6.02 -7.57
CA LEU A 97 -0.81 -7.14 -8.45
C LEU A 97 0.07 -6.68 -9.62
N PHE A 98 -0.36 -5.65 -10.34
CA PHE A 98 0.43 -5.08 -11.43
C PHE A 98 -0.10 -3.68 -11.78
N ARG A 99 0.74 -2.91 -12.47
CA ARG A 99 0.32 -1.60 -12.98
C ARG A 99 -0.42 -1.79 -14.30
N LEU A 100 -1.70 -1.43 -14.30
CA LEU A 100 -2.55 -1.59 -15.46
C LEU A 100 -2.32 -0.48 -16.48
N LYS A 101 -2.12 0.74 -16.00
CA LYS A 101 -1.90 1.91 -16.86
C LYS A 101 -0.81 2.77 -16.25
N LYS A 102 0.15 3.17 -17.08
CA LYS A 102 1.28 3.99 -16.68
C LYS A 102 1.02 5.44 -17.05
N ALA A 103 1.04 6.33 -16.06
CA ALA A 103 0.93 7.74 -16.31
C ALA A 103 2.14 8.25 -17.12
N LYS A 104 1.92 9.32 -17.89
CA LYS A 104 2.99 9.92 -18.68
C LYS A 104 4.05 10.49 -17.73
N ARG A 105 5.30 10.15 -18.01
CA ARG A 105 6.44 10.65 -17.26
C ARG A 105 7.24 11.60 -18.11
N GLU A 106 7.74 12.64 -17.48
CA GLU A 106 8.72 13.51 -18.12
C GLU A 106 10.09 12.83 -18.11
N GLU A 107 10.79 12.95 -19.21
CA GLU A 107 12.15 12.45 -19.34
C GLU A 107 13.16 13.57 -19.21
#